data_f48eec7b661d39d4b0ab991432c8b1af
#
_entry.id   f48eec7b661d39d4b0ab991432c8b1af
#
_cell.length_a   1.000
_cell.length_b   1.000
_cell.length_c   1.000
_cell.angle_alpha   90.00
_cell.angle_beta   90.00
_cell.angle_gamma   90.00
#
_symmetry.space_group_name_H-M   'P 1'
#
loop_
_entity.id
_entity.type
_entity.pdbx_description
1 polymer ?
#
loop_
_entity_poly.entity_id
_entity_poly.type
_entity_poly.pdbx_seq_one_letter_code
_entity_poly.pdbx_strand_id
1 'polypeptide(L)'
;MPSTNNKEKPWDTDDIDKWKIEAFKAEDNAAGSFAEESSFATLFPKYREQYLKEAWPVVTRALEKHGIACTLDLVEGSMTVKTTRKTFDPAAILKARDLIKLLSRSVPVQQALKILEDGVACDVIKIRNQVRNKERFVKRRQRILGPQGSTLKALELLTETYILVQGNTVAAMGPFKGLKEVRRIIDDCMANIHPIYHIKELMIKRELAKDPTLAAESWDRFLPNFKKRTLSKRRTPFKVTDKTKKVYTPFPPAPEKSKVDKQIESGEYFLSKEAKDRAQKEEVMEKQRLKREEKMKEREKAFVAPEELEEAERAKKEKKEKKKRKREAEAEADSSEKKEKKKKKSKSKADSDEE
;
A
#
# COMPACT_ATOMS: atom_id res chain seq x y z
N MET A 1 -55.20 9.53 -16.61
CA MET A 1 -54.57 8.94 -17.82
C MET A 1 -53.35 8.17 -17.41
N PRO A 2 -53.15 6.92 -17.86
CA PRO A 2 -51.95 6.17 -17.54
C PRO A 2 -50.75 6.90 -18.15
N SER A 3 -49.68 7.05 -17.34
CA SER A 3 -48.44 7.72 -17.72
C SER A 3 -47.87 7.09 -19.01
N THR A 4 -47.59 7.93 -20.02
CA THR A 4 -46.97 7.49 -21.28
C THR A 4 -45.51 7.04 -21.12
N ASN A 5 -44.93 7.29 -19.92
CA ASN A 5 -43.55 6.94 -19.63
C ASN A 5 -43.28 5.45 -19.41
N ASN A 6 -44.32 4.65 -19.12
CA ASN A 6 -44.21 3.21 -18.89
C ASN A 6 -44.53 2.37 -20.14
N LYS A 7 -44.69 2.97 -21.32
CA LYS A 7 -44.84 2.20 -22.58
C LYS A 7 -43.46 1.72 -23.01
N GLU A 8 -43.40 0.45 -23.40
CA GLU A 8 -42.23 -0.11 -24.07
C GLU A 8 -41.87 0.74 -25.29
N LYS A 9 -40.64 1.16 -25.36
CA LYS A 9 -40.13 2.01 -26.42
C LYS A 9 -39.41 1.12 -27.44
N PRO A 10 -39.71 1.25 -28.75
CA PRO A 10 -39.08 0.39 -29.76
C PRO A 10 -37.57 0.46 -29.84
N TRP A 11 -36.97 1.54 -29.28
CA TRP A 11 -35.53 1.74 -29.23
C TRP A 11 -34.88 1.32 -27.90
N ASP A 12 -35.65 0.81 -26.93
CA ASP A 12 -35.17 0.40 -25.61
C ASP A 12 -35.48 -1.08 -25.40
N THR A 13 -34.77 -1.94 -26.13
CA THR A 13 -34.83 -3.39 -26.01
C THR A 13 -33.69 -3.91 -25.14
N ASP A 14 -33.90 -5.03 -24.46
CA ASP A 14 -32.87 -5.63 -23.58
C ASP A 14 -31.61 -6.10 -24.33
N ASP A 15 -31.72 -6.28 -25.66
CA ASP A 15 -30.63 -6.70 -26.53
C ASP A 15 -29.65 -5.56 -26.88
N ILE A 16 -30.04 -4.30 -26.62
CA ILE A 16 -29.22 -3.14 -26.94
C ILE A 16 -28.25 -2.85 -25.77
N ASP A 17 -26.96 -2.97 -25.99
CA ASP A 17 -25.93 -2.53 -25.05
C ASP A 17 -25.90 -1.00 -25.01
N LYS A 18 -26.61 -0.42 -24.02
CA LYS A 18 -26.74 1.05 -23.79
C LYS A 18 -25.41 1.74 -23.50
N TRP A 19 -24.38 0.96 -23.14
CA TRP A 19 -23.08 1.46 -22.75
C TRP A 19 -21.99 1.18 -23.79
N LYS A 20 -22.37 0.61 -24.94
CA LYS A 20 -21.46 0.34 -26.04
C LYS A 20 -20.96 1.66 -26.62
N ILE A 21 -19.67 1.82 -26.65
CA ILE A 21 -19.01 2.96 -27.31
C ILE A 21 -18.92 2.63 -28.79
N GLU A 22 -19.66 3.35 -29.62
CA GLU A 22 -19.58 3.24 -31.07
C GLU A 22 -18.34 4.01 -31.57
N ALA A 23 -17.65 3.41 -32.55
CA ALA A 23 -16.52 4.06 -33.18
C ALA A 23 -17.02 5.18 -34.11
N PHE A 24 -16.43 6.36 -33.99
CA PHE A 24 -16.76 7.50 -34.86
C PHE A 24 -16.28 7.24 -36.30
N LYS A 25 -17.20 7.30 -37.26
CA LYS A 25 -16.94 7.05 -38.69
C LYS A 25 -16.88 8.37 -39.45
N ALA A 26 -16.29 8.31 -40.64
CA ALA A 26 -16.20 9.49 -41.52
C ALA A 26 -17.59 10.01 -41.96
N GLU A 27 -18.58 9.12 -42.02
CA GLU A 27 -19.99 9.44 -42.37
C GLU A 27 -20.68 10.27 -41.28
N ASP A 28 -20.25 10.11 -40.02
CA ASP A 28 -20.83 10.82 -38.87
C ASP A 28 -20.38 12.27 -38.81
N ASN A 29 -19.34 12.65 -39.56
CA ASN A 29 -18.81 14.01 -39.62
C ASN A 29 -19.58 14.86 -40.65
N ALA A 30 -20.76 15.31 -40.27
CA ALA A 30 -21.56 16.20 -41.13
C ALA A 30 -20.91 17.58 -41.38
N ALA A 31 -19.99 18.02 -40.52
CA ALA A 31 -19.30 19.32 -40.63
C ALA A 31 -18.15 19.33 -41.67
N GLY A 32 -17.71 18.16 -42.15
CA GLY A 32 -16.60 18.04 -43.07
C GLY A 32 -15.22 18.20 -42.45
N SER A 33 -14.25 18.65 -43.23
CA SER A 33 -12.87 18.84 -42.80
C SER A 33 -12.71 20.07 -41.87
N PHE A 34 -11.68 20.05 -41.01
CA PHE A 34 -11.37 21.16 -40.13
C PHE A 34 -10.97 22.42 -40.91
N ALA A 35 -11.51 23.57 -40.50
CA ALA A 35 -11.18 24.85 -41.10
C ALA A 35 -9.76 25.32 -40.73
N GLU A 36 -9.35 25.04 -39.47
CA GLU A 36 -8.06 25.40 -38.92
C GLU A 36 -7.24 24.18 -38.48
N GLU A 37 -5.92 24.31 -38.57
CA GLU A 37 -4.99 23.26 -38.15
C GLU A 37 -4.78 23.30 -36.64
N SER A 38 -5.11 22.22 -35.95
CA SER A 38 -4.79 22.05 -34.52
C SER A 38 -3.47 21.30 -34.38
N SER A 39 -2.54 21.84 -33.58
CA SER A 39 -1.25 21.20 -33.34
C SER A 39 -0.94 21.09 -31.84
N PHE A 40 -0.29 19.98 -31.46
CA PHE A 40 0.24 19.78 -30.11
C PHE A 40 1.67 19.33 -30.17
N ALA A 41 2.55 19.98 -29.39
CA ALA A 41 3.95 19.62 -29.25
C ALA A 41 4.26 19.17 -27.83
N THR A 42 5.14 18.18 -27.68
CA THR A 42 5.61 17.69 -26.39
C THR A 42 7.11 17.39 -26.46
N LEU A 43 7.87 17.90 -25.50
CA LEU A 43 9.30 17.62 -25.40
C LEU A 43 9.53 16.21 -24.82
N PHE A 44 10.60 15.58 -25.28
CA PHE A 44 11.04 14.29 -24.76
C PHE A 44 12.46 14.37 -24.18
N PRO A 45 12.80 13.51 -23.19
CA PRO A 45 14.14 13.47 -22.63
C PRO A 45 15.17 12.92 -23.62
N LYS A 46 16.38 13.49 -23.65
CA LYS A 46 17.45 13.13 -24.60
C LYS A 46 17.76 11.62 -24.63
N TYR A 47 17.67 10.93 -23.49
CA TYR A 47 17.91 9.48 -23.43
C TYR A 47 16.88 8.64 -24.20
N ARG A 48 15.75 9.23 -24.62
CA ARG A 48 14.70 8.56 -25.42
C ARG A 48 14.88 8.74 -26.94
N GLU A 49 15.78 9.57 -27.35
CA GLU A 49 15.98 9.94 -28.76
C GLU A 49 16.14 8.71 -29.67
N GLN A 50 17.09 7.83 -29.36
CA GLN A 50 17.34 6.65 -30.17
C GLN A 50 16.09 5.74 -30.26
N TYR A 51 15.45 5.45 -29.14
CA TYR A 51 14.25 4.64 -29.13
C TYR A 51 13.12 5.25 -29.96
N LEU A 52 12.90 6.57 -29.82
CA LEU A 52 11.86 7.26 -30.58
C LEU A 52 12.14 7.25 -32.06
N LYS A 53 13.39 7.44 -32.46
CA LYS A 53 13.81 7.37 -33.90
C LYS A 53 13.47 6.00 -34.49
N GLU A 54 13.76 4.92 -33.78
CA GLU A 54 13.47 3.55 -34.24
C GLU A 54 11.97 3.25 -34.27
N ALA A 55 11.22 3.73 -33.25
CA ALA A 55 9.80 3.47 -33.09
C ALA A 55 8.88 4.40 -33.88
N TRP A 56 9.40 5.55 -34.35
CA TRP A 56 8.61 6.58 -35.02
C TRP A 56 7.85 6.14 -36.28
N PRO A 57 8.40 5.28 -37.14
CA PRO A 57 7.68 4.79 -38.33
C PRO A 57 6.40 4.02 -37.97
N VAL A 58 6.38 3.33 -36.80
CA VAL A 58 5.20 2.61 -36.33
C VAL A 58 4.15 3.61 -35.84
N VAL A 59 4.55 4.65 -35.15
CA VAL A 59 3.68 5.74 -34.70
C VAL A 59 3.04 6.47 -35.87
N THR A 60 3.85 6.80 -36.87
CA THR A 60 3.38 7.49 -38.08
C THR A 60 2.30 6.69 -38.81
N ARG A 61 2.53 5.39 -39.06
CA ARG A 61 1.51 4.52 -39.70
C ARG A 61 0.22 4.43 -38.88
N ALA A 62 0.30 4.42 -37.54
CA ALA A 62 -0.87 4.36 -36.70
C ALA A 62 -1.68 5.66 -36.76
N LEU A 63 -1.01 6.81 -36.76
CA LEU A 63 -1.65 8.14 -36.81
C LEU A 63 -2.18 8.47 -38.22
N GLU A 64 -1.53 8.00 -39.25
CA GLU A 64 -2.00 8.15 -40.67
C GLU A 64 -3.40 7.53 -40.86
N LYS A 65 -3.73 6.44 -40.20
CA LYS A 65 -5.06 5.83 -40.24
C LYS A 65 -6.16 6.78 -39.77
N HIS A 66 -5.83 7.67 -38.84
CA HIS A 66 -6.73 8.70 -38.32
C HIS A 66 -6.57 10.05 -39.02
N GLY A 67 -5.77 10.10 -40.09
CA GLY A 67 -5.53 11.34 -40.86
C GLY A 67 -4.72 12.39 -40.09
N ILE A 68 -3.89 12.01 -39.12
CA ILE A 68 -3.08 12.91 -38.30
C ILE A 68 -1.62 12.89 -38.78
N ALA A 69 -1.05 14.06 -39.02
CA ALA A 69 0.36 14.20 -39.33
C ALA A 69 1.18 14.28 -38.03
N CYS A 70 2.34 13.62 -37.99
CA CYS A 70 3.26 13.69 -36.89
C CYS A 70 4.68 13.95 -37.33
N THR A 71 5.38 14.80 -36.59
CA THR A 71 6.79 15.15 -36.83
C THR A 71 7.62 14.91 -35.59
N LEU A 72 8.83 14.38 -35.78
CA LEU A 72 9.81 14.17 -34.71
C LEU A 72 10.99 15.07 -34.98
N ASP A 73 11.23 16.06 -34.15
CA ASP A 73 12.38 16.88 -34.18
C ASP A 73 13.42 16.42 -33.15
N LEU A 74 14.54 15.91 -33.65
CA LEU A 74 15.63 15.42 -32.82
C LEU A 74 16.54 16.55 -32.31
N VAL A 75 16.59 17.69 -33.04
CA VAL A 75 17.40 18.82 -32.65
C VAL A 75 16.82 19.54 -31.45
N GLU A 76 15.54 19.88 -31.52
CA GLU A 76 14.81 20.49 -30.41
C GLU A 76 14.41 19.47 -29.35
N GLY A 77 14.37 18.18 -29.67
CA GLY A 77 13.88 17.14 -28.81
C GLY A 77 12.36 17.20 -28.62
N SER A 78 11.61 17.52 -29.66
CA SER A 78 10.17 17.68 -29.66
C SER A 78 9.45 16.67 -30.56
N MET A 79 8.23 16.29 -30.11
CA MET A 79 7.28 15.51 -30.90
C MET A 79 6.05 16.37 -31.14
N THR A 80 5.66 16.56 -32.39
CA THR A 80 4.52 17.37 -32.75
C THR A 80 3.51 16.55 -33.53
N VAL A 81 2.23 16.69 -33.20
CA VAL A 81 1.09 16.10 -33.92
C VAL A 81 0.17 17.21 -34.42
N LYS A 82 -0.35 17.07 -35.63
CA LYS A 82 -1.18 18.07 -36.26
C LYS A 82 -2.37 17.41 -36.96
N THR A 83 -3.51 18.09 -36.94
CA THR A 83 -4.64 17.71 -37.78
C THR A 83 -4.33 17.98 -39.26
N THR A 84 -4.92 17.19 -40.13
CA THR A 84 -4.86 17.37 -41.58
C THR A 84 -6.27 17.48 -42.15
N ARG A 85 -6.38 17.83 -43.44
CA ARG A 85 -7.70 17.84 -44.12
C ARG A 85 -8.34 16.46 -44.21
N LYS A 86 -7.56 15.38 -43.97
CA LYS A 86 -8.04 13.99 -43.97
C LYS A 86 -8.55 13.55 -42.58
N THR A 87 -8.37 14.36 -41.55
CA THR A 87 -8.84 14.03 -40.22
C THR A 87 -10.35 14.16 -40.16
N PHE A 88 -11.03 13.04 -39.92
CA PHE A 88 -12.48 12.99 -39.82
C PHE A 88 -12.98 13.03 -38.35
N ASP A 89 -12.23 12.44 -37.40
CA ASP A 89 -12.59 12.39 -36.00
C ASP A 89 -12.02 13.61 -35.23
N PRO A 90 -12.87 14.48 -34.70
CA PRO A 90 -12.43 15.65 -33.93
C PRO A 90 -11.73 15.25 -32.61
N ALA A 91 -11.99 14.09 -32.06
CA ALA A 91 -11.34 13.60 -30.83
C ALA A 91 -9.97 12.99 -31.10
N ALA A 92 -9.66 12.58 -32.32
CA ALA A 92 -8.43 11.87 -32.67
C ALA A 92 -7.16 12.68 -32.32
N ILE A 93 -7.19 14.00 -32.52
CA ILE A 93 -6.05 14.86 -32.16
C ILE A 93 -5.76 14.88 -30.66
N LEU A 94 -6.77 14.77 -29.81
CA LEU A 94 -6.59 14.68 -28.34
C LEU A 94 -5.99 13.33 -27.95
N LYS A 95 -6.38 12.23 -28.60
CA LYS A 95 -5.77 10.92 -28.42
C LYS A 95 -4.30 10.93 -28.88
N ALA A 96 -4.02 11.56 -30.02
CA ALA A 96 -2.65 11.73 -30.52
C ALA A 96 -1.77 12.57 -29.58
N ARG A 97 -2.31 13.64 -29.01
CA ARG A 97 -1.64 14.42 -27.97
C ARG A 97 -1.28 13.55 -26.76
N ASP A 98 -2.20 12.73 -26.32
CA ASP A 98 -1.98 11.87 -25.17
C ASP A 98 -0.99 10.74 -25.50
N LEU A 99 -0.96 10.25 -26.73
CA LEU A 99 0.05 9.33 -27.24
C LEU A 99 1.47 9.92 -27.10
N ILE A 100 1.71 11.14 -27.61
CA ILE A 100 3.04 11.77 -27.51
C ILE A 100 3.43 12.06 -26.04
N LYS A 101 2.47 12.40 -25.17
CA LYS A 101 2.73 12.52 -23.72
C LYS A 101 3.18 11.20 -23.10
N LEU A 102 2.56 10.08 -23.44
CA LEU A 102 2.94 8.75 -22.95
C LEU A 102 4.33 8.36 -23.46
N LEU A 103 4.64 8.60 -24.73
CA LEU A 103 5.94 8.34 -25.31
C LEU A 103 7.04 9.16 -24.62
N SER A 104 6.78 10.43 -24.30
CA SER A 104 7.71 11.27 -23.54
C SER A 104 7.97 10.75 -22.12
N ARG A 105 7.05 9.98 -21.55
CA ARG A 105 7.15 9.36 -20.21
C ARG A 105 7.65 7.93 -20.25
N SER A 106 8.25 7.51 -21.35
CA SER A 106 8.89 6.20 -21.51
C SER A 106 7.94 5.01 -21.58
N VAL A 107 6.67 5.23 -21.87
CA VAL A 107 5.76 4.14 -22.18
C VAL A 107 6.18 3.46 -23.48
N PRO A 108 6.22 2.13 -23.57
CA PRO A 108 6.52 1.41 -24.80
C PRO A 108 5.49 1.73 -25.89
N VAL A 109 5.95 1.86 -27.16
CA VAL A 109 5.07 2.22 -28.30
C VAL A 109 3.90 1.28 -28.44
N GLN A 110 4.11 -0.03 -28.33
CA GLN A 110 3.06 -1.04 -28.45
C GLN A 110 1.91 -0.83 -27.43
N GLN A 111 2.23 -0.39 -26.23
CA GLN A 111 1.22 -0.07 -25.22
C GLN A 111 0.61 1.32 -25.49
N ALA A 112 1.44 2.31 -25.81
CA ALA A 112 1.00 3.68 -26.04
C ALA A 112 -0.01 3.78 -27.19
N LEU A 113 0.13 2.97 -28.24
CA LEU A 113 -0.80 2.95 -29.39
C LEU A 113 -2.22 2.56 -29.02
N LYS A 114 -2.43 1.82 -27.94
CA LYS A 114 -3.77 1.46 -27.45
C LYS A 114 -4.61 2.69 -27.06
N ILE A 115 -3.99 3.85 -26.84
CA ILE A 115 -4.72 5.09 -26.55
C ILE A 115 -5.58 5.57 -27.73
N LEU A 116 -5.28 5.10 -28.92
CA LEU A 116 -6.07 5.42 -30.11
C LEU A 116 -7.41 4.67 -30.16
N GLU A 117 -7.52 3.57 -29.40
CA GLU A 117 -8.75 2.81 -29.23
C GLU A 117 -9.76 3.60 -28.40
N ASP A 118 -11.04 3.47 -28.74
CA ASP A 118 -12.13 4.06 -27.97
C ASP A 118 -12.26 3.34 -26.62
N GLY A 119 -12.55 4.11 -25.56
CA GLY A 119 -12.66 3.58 -24.21
C GLY A 119 -11.35 3.50 -23.43
N VAL A 120 -10.19 3.68 -24.08
CA VAL A 120 -8.90 3.77 -23.40
C VAL A 120 -8.51 5.24 -23.21
N ALA A 121 -8.26 5.61 -21.98
CA ALA A 121 -7.76 6.93 -21.62
C ALA A 121 -6.37 6.84 -20.97
N CYS A 122 -5.70 7.96 -20.81
CA CYS A 122 -4.44 8.01 -20.07
C CYS A 122 -4.44 9.09 -19.01
N ASP A 123 -3.63 8.87 -17.99
CA ASP A 123 -3.36 9.85 -16.96
C ASP A 123 -1.86 9.89 -16.61
N VAL A 124 -1.29 11.09 -16.54
CA VAL A 124 0.11 11.30 -16.15
C VAL A 124 0.15 12.02 -14.81
N ILE A 125 0.30 11.25 -13.73
CA ILE A 125 0.24 11.70 -12.35
C ILE A 125 1.61 12.20 -11.91
N LYS A 126 1.71 13.48 -11.50
CA LYS A 126 2.95 14.08 -11.00
C LYS A 126 3.08 13.83 -9.51
N ILE A 127 4.04 13.01 -9.08
CA ILE A 127 4.21 12.60 -7.68
C ILE A 127 5.26 13.41 -6.92
N ARG A 128 6.18 14.11 -7.62
CA ARG A 128 7.30 14.83 -7.00
C ARG A 128 6.87 15.92 -6.03
N ASN A 129 5.89 16.71 -6.41
CA ASN A 129 5.49 17.90 -5.64
C ASN A 129 4.72 17.58 -4.36
N GLN A 130 4.28 16.34 -4.18
CA GLN A 130 3.50 15.91 -3.01
C GLN A 130 4.36 15.65 -1.77
N VAL A 131 5.67 15.44 -1.94
CA VAL A 131 6.59 15.12 -0.84
C VAL A 131 7.87 15.95 -0.94
N ARG A 132 8.15 16.79 0.07
CA ARG A 132 9.34 17.66 0.10
C ARG A 132 10.64 16.86 0.28
N ASN A 133 10.66 15.92 1.23
CA ASN A 133 11.85 15.13 1.55
C ASN A 133 12.10 14.04 0.51
N LYS A 134 13.32 14.05 -0.09
CA LYS A 134 13.75 13.11 -1.13
C LYS A 134 13.71 11.65 -0.68
N GLU A 135 14.18 11.35 0.53
CA GLU A 135 14.21 9.98 1.04
C GLU A 135 12.79 9.42 1.25
N ARG A 136 11.89 10.24 1.83
CA ARG A 136 10.48 9.88 1.99
C ARG A 136 9.81 9.67 0.64
N PHE A 137 10.12 10.51 -0.34
CA PHE A 137 9.64 10.37 -1.71
C PHE A 137 10.07 9.02 -2.31
N VAL A 138 11.36 8.68 -2.25
CA VAL A 138 11.88 7.40 -2.78
C VAL A 138 11.22 6.22 -2.09
N LYS A 139 11.11 6.22 -0.76
CA LYS A 139 10.46 5.13 0.00
C LYS A 139 8.98 4.98 -0.37
N ARG A 140 8.25 6.10 -0.55
CA ARG A 140 6.82 6.04 -0.94
C ARG A 140 6.65 5.59 -2.38
N ARG A 141 7.49 6.05 -3.31
CA ARG A 141 7.50 5.57 -4.69
C ARG A 141 7.81 4.06 -4.76
N GLN A 142 8.77 3.59 -3.96
CA GLN A 142 9.09 2.16 -3.88
C GLN A 142 7.93 1.32 -3.37
N ARG A 143 7.08 1.86 -2.49
CA ARG A 143 5.86 1.18 -2.02
C ARG A 143 4.83 0.96 -3.13
N ILE A 144 4.76 1.85 -4.13
CA ILE A 144 3.88 1.66 -5.29
C ILE A 144 4.34 0.45 -6.10
N LEU A 145 5.66 0.31 -6.30
CA LEU A 145 6.23 -0.84 -7.00
C LEU A 145 6.07 -2.13 -6.18
N GLY A 146 6.37 -2.05 -4.89
CA GLY A 146 6.41 -3.21 -4.00
C GLY A 146 7.64 -4.10 -4.23
N PRO A 147 7.78 -5.19 -3.45
CA PRO A 147 8.85 -6.16 -3.64
C PRO A 147 8.66 -6.86 -5.00
N GLN A 148 9.70 -6.85 -5.82
CA GLN A 148 9.69 -7.45 -7.17
C GLN A 148 8.54 -6.98 -8.09
N GLY A 149 8.00 -5.78 -7.86
CA GLY A 149 6.89 -5.25 -8.64
C GLY A 149 5.51 -5.87 -8.32
N SER A 150 5.38 -6.65 -7.26
CA SER A 150 4.15 -7.38 -6.92
C SER A 150 2.97 -6.45 -6.64
N THR A 151 3.19 -5.33 -5.93
CA THR A 151 2.14 -4.34 -5.65
C THR A 151 1.64 -3.68 -6.93
N LEU A 152 2.57 -3.29 -7.81
CA LEU A 152 2.24 -2.69 -9.11
C LEU A 152 1.41 -3.67 -9.94
N LYS A 153 1.85 -4.92 -10.04
CA LYS A 153 1.13 -5.93 -10.81
C LYS A 153 -0.27 -6.23 -10.26
N ALA A 154 -0.41 -6.27 -8.94
CA ALA A 154 -1.72 -6.42 -8.31
C ALA A 154 -2.66 -5.24 -8.63
N LEU A 155 -2.14 -4.01 -8.63
CA LEU A 155 -2.91 -2.83 -9.01
C LEU A 155 -3.33 -2.89 -10.48
N GLU A 156 -2.42 -3.22 -11.40
CA GLU A 156 -2.72 -3.37 -12.82
C GLU A 156 -3.85 -4.38 -13.09
N LEU A 157 -3.79 -5.55 -12.43
CA LEU A 157 -4.79 -6.60 -12.59
C LEU A 157 -6.15 -6.27 -11.98
N LEU A 158 -6.16 -5.53 -10.86
CA LEU A 158 -7.41 -5.19 -10.17
C LEU A 158 -8.13 -3.99 -10.80
N THR A 159 -7.39 -3.07 -11.40
CA THR A 159 -7.93 -1.85 -12.03
C THR A 159 -8.00 -1.96 -13.55
N GLU A 160 -7.52 -3.05 -14.13
CA GLU A 160 -7.46 -3.29 -15.59
C GLU A 160 -6.73 -2.17 -16.34
N THR A 161 -5.69 -1.62 -15.69
CA THR A 161 -4.89 -0.52 -16.23
C THR A 161 -3.43 -0.92 -16.38
N TYR A 162 -2.78 -0.35 -17.35
CA TYR A 162 -1.32 -0.40 -17.47
C TYR A 162 -0.71 0.75 -16.67
N ILE A 163 0.28 0.48 -15.81
CA ILE A 163 0.88 1.49 -14.94
C ILE A 163 2.40 1.47 -15.09
N LEU A 164 2.99 2.62 -15.42
CA LEU A 164 4.44 2.80 -15.49
C LEU A 164 4.90 3.87 -14.50
N VAL A 165 5.74 3.49 -13.55
CA VAL A 165 6.33 4.39 -12.56
C VAL A 165 7.73 4.78 -13.02
N GLN A 166 7.90 6.02 -13.47
CA GLN A 166 9.20 6.52 -13.91
C GLN A 166 9.53 7.90 -13.35
N GLY A 167 10.69 8.01 -12.74
CA GLY A 167 11.19 9.27 -12.21
C GLY A 167 10.23 9.94 -11.25
N ASN A 168 9.67 11.05 -11.65
CA ASN A 168 8.78 11.90 -10.87
C ASN A 168 7.30 11.78 -11.26
N THR A 169 6.99 10.90 -12.20
CA THR A 169 5.65 10.73 -12.74
C THR A 169 5.25 9.27 -12.78
N VAL A 170 3.96 9.04 -12.71
CA VAL A 170 3.34 7.74 -12.96
C VAL A 170 2.42 7.91 -14.16
N ALA A 171 2.68 7.17 -15.22
CA ALA A 171 1.81 7.10 -16.38
C ALA A 171 0.87 5.91 -16.23
N ALA A 172 -0.42 6.13 -16.39
CA ALA A 172 -1.43 5.09 -16.34
C ALA A 172 -2.29 5.14 -17.59
N MET A 173 -2.70 3.97 -18.10
CA MET A 173 -3.56 3.81 -19.27
C MET A 173 -4.61 2.74 -18.98
N GLY A 174 -5.85 2.98 -19.42
CA GLY A 174 -6.93 2.03 -19.26
C GLY A 174 -8.31 2.68 -19.24
N PRO A 175 -9.33 1.95 -18.76
CA PRO A 175 -10.68 2.48 -18.64
C PRO A 175 -10.76 3.60 -17.60
N PHE A 176 -11.67 4.56 -17.80
CA PHE A 176 -11.84 5.73 -16.93
C PHE A 176 -12.04 5.39 -15.46
N LYS A 177 -12.82 4.34 -15.17
CA LYS A 177 -13.05 3.85 -13.80
C LYS A 177 -11.74 3.41 -13.15
N GLY A 178 -10.93 2.62 -13.86
CA GLY A 178 -9.63 2.15 -13.39
C GLY A 178 -8.65 3.29 -13.17
N LEU A 179 -8.57 4.25 -14.09
CA LEU A 179 -7.69 5.42 -13.95
C LEU A 179 -8.02 6.28 -12.72
N LYS A 180 -9.32 6.48 -12.45
CA LYS A 180 -9.78 7.22 -11.26
C LYS A 180 -9.32 6.55 -9.96
N GLU A 181 -9.45 5.22 -9.88
CA GLU A 181 -8.99 4.46 -8.72
C GLU A 181 -7.45 4.47 -8.60
N VAL A 182 -6.73 4.29 -9.72
CA VAL A 182 -5.27 4.35 -9.74
C VAL A 182 -4.76 5.70 -9.25
N ARG A 183 -5.32 6.81 -9.72
CA ARG A 183 -4.95 8.15 -9.26
C ARG A 183 -5.15 8.30 -7.76
N ARG A 184 -6.30 7.88 -7.23
CA ARG A 184 -6.60 7.90 -5.79
C ARG A 184 -5.57 7.09 -4.98
N ILE A 185 -5.24 5.88 -5.43
CA ILE A 185 -4.27 5.00 -4.76
C ILE A 185 -2.87 5.62 -4.74
N ILE A 186 -2.44 6.23 -5.85
CA ILE A 186 -1.13 6.86 -5.96
C ILE A 186 -1.04 8.09 -5.05
N ASP A 187 -2.05 8.95 -5.06
CA ASP A 187 -2.11 10.16 -4.23
C ASP A 187 -2.13 9.77 -2.74
N ASP A 188 -2.89 8.77 -2.35
CA ASP A 188 -2.93 8.24 -0.98
C ASP A 188 -1.59 7.60 -0.57
N CYS A 189 -0.92 6.88 -1.48
CA CYS A 189 0.41 6.34 -1.21
C CYS A 189 1.43 7.46 -0.96
N MET A 190 1.35 8.54 -1.74
CA MET A 190 2.18 9.72 -1.53
C MET A 190 1.79 10.49 -0.27
N ALA A 191 0.54 10.42 0.19
CA ALA A 191 0.08 10.91 1.50
C ALA A 191 0.47 10.00 2.69
N ASN A 192 1.25 8.92 2.43
CA ASN A 192 1.72 7.94 3.40
C ASN A 192 0.67 6.90 3.85
N ILE A 193 -0.31 6.61 3.03
CA ILE A 193 -1.21 5.47 3.20
C ILE A 193 -0.64 4.29 2.42
N HIS A 194 -0.55 3.12 3.04
CA HIS A 194 0.03 1.96 2.36
C HIS A 194 -0.95 1.42 1.29
N PRO A 195 -0.51 1.11 0.06
CA PRO A 195 -1.39 0.68 -1.04
C PRO A 195 -2.11 -0.65 -0.77
N ILE A 196 -1.64 -1.46 0.18
CA ILE A 196 -2.28 -2.72 0.56
C ILE A 196 -3.73 -2.55 1.04
N TYR A 197 -4.06 -1.41 1.61
CA TYR A 197 -5.43 -1.13 2.05
C TYR A 197 -6.38 -1.01 0.87
N HIS A 198 -5.96 -0.30 -0.17
CA HIS A 198 -6.72 -0.17 -1.42
C HIS A 198 -6.79 -1.49 -2.18
N ILE A 199 -5.69 -2.26 -2.20
CA ILE A 199 -5.68 -3.59 -2.82
C ILE A 199 -6.72 -4.50 -2.15
N LYS A 200 -6.79 -4.52 -0.82
CA LYS A 200 -7.81 -5.28 -0.09
C LYS A 200 -9.24 -4.82 -0.43
N GLU A 201 -9.44 -3.50 -0.48
CA GLU A 201 -10.73 -2.92 -0.89
C GLU A 201 -11.12 -3.33 -2.32
N LEU A 202 -10.19 -3.24 -3.28
CA LEU A 202 -10.43 -3.63 -4.67
C LEU A 202 -10.68 -5.14 -4.81
N MET A 203 -9.97 -5.98 -4.05
CA MET A 203 -10.23 -7.43 -4.04
C MET A 203 -11.64 -7.76 -3.57
N ILE A 204 -12.10 -7.12 -2.50
CA ILE A 204 -13.47 -7.29 -1.99
C ILE A 204 -14.50 -6.82 -3.04
N LYS A 205 -14.29 -5.64 -3.63
CA LYS A 205 -15.17 -5.13 -4.70
C LYS A 205 -15.24 -6.08 -5.89
N ARG A 206 -14.11 -6.70 -6.26
CA ARG A 206 -14.06 -7.67 -7.36
C ARG A 206 -14.82 -8.96 -7.02
N GLU A 207 -14.74 -9.44 -5.79
CA GLU A 207 -15.51 -10.61 -5.35
C GLU A 207 -17.02 -10.30 -5.31
N LEU A 208 -17.39 -9.15 -4.75
CA LEU A 208 -18.81 -8.73 -4.73
C LEU A 208 -19.40 -8.50 -6.12
N ALA A 209 -18.57 -8.07 -7.08
CA ALA A 209 -19.03 -7.89 -8.48
C ALA A 209 -19.32 -9.21 -9.20
N LYS A 210 -18.85 -10.35 -8.72
CA LYS A 210 -19.14 -11.66 -9.30
C LYS A 210 -20.53 -12.15 -8.94
N ASP A 211 -21.07 -11.70 -7.81
CA ASP A 211 -22.38 -12.12 -7.34
C ASP A 211 -23.48 -11.26 -8.00
N PRO A 212 -24.35 -11.84 -8.85
CA PRO A 212 -25.37 -11.07 -9.57
C PRO A 212 -26.36 -10.37 -8.65
N THR A 213 -26.63 -10.93 -7.47
CA THR A 213 -27.54 -10.35 -6.47
C THR A 213 -26.96 -9.09 -5.81
N LEU A 214 -25.65 -9.03 -5.63
CA LEU A 214 -24.95 -7.93 -4.97
C LEU A 214 -24.40 -6.88 -5.94
N ALA A 215 -24.35 -7.17 -7.22
CA ALA A 215 -23.78 -6.29 -8.25
C ALA A 215 -24.47 -4.92 -8.34
N ALA A 216 -25.79 -4.87 -8.09
CA ALA A 216 -26.59 -3.66 -8.14
C ALA A 216 -26.66 -2.90 -6.80
N GLU A 217 -26.18 -3.49 -5.69
CA GLU A 217 -26.25 -2.89 -4.36
C GLU A 217 -25.04 -1.98 -4.03
N SER A 218 -25.22 -1.10 -3.02
CA SER A 218 -24.10 -0.35 -2.45
C SER A 218 -23.23 -1.26 -1.57
N TRP A 219 -21.93 -1.29 -1.84
CA TRP A 219 -20.97 -2.16 -1.14
C TRP A 219 -20.33 -1.53 0.10
N ASP A 220 -20.71 -0.31 0.48
CA ASP A 220 -20.06 0.42 1.58
C ASP A 220 -20.07 -0.33 2.90
N ARG A 221 -21.12 -1.14 3.15
CA ARG A 221 -21.25 -1.99 4.35
C ARG A 221 -20.23 -3.12 4.42
N PHE A 222 -19.77 -3.62 3.27
CA PHE A 222 -18.80 -4.73 3.19
C PHE A 222 -17.35 -4.25 3.16
N LEU A 223 -17.14 -2.97 2.83
CA LEU A 223 -15.80 -2.43 2.69
C LEU A 223 -15.16 -2.14 4.05
N PRO A 224 -13.90 -2.53 4.27
CA PRO A 224 -13.20 -2.28 5.50
C PRO A 224 -12.90 -0.80 5.69
N ASN A 225 -13.28 -0.25 6.83
CA ASN A 225 -13.05 1.15 7.15
C ASN A 225 -11.68 1.33 7.81
N PHE A 226 -10.65 1.68 7.05
CA PHE A 226 -9.28 1.90 7.52
C PHE A 226 -9.11 3.33 8.07
N LYS A 227 -9.74 3.66 9.19
CA LYS A 227 -9.55 4.97 9.84
C LYS A 227 -8.12 5.11 10.38
N LYS A 228 -7.47 6.24 10.11
CA LYS A 228 -6.21 6.59 10.78
C LYS A 228 -6.45 6.69 12.29
N ARG A 229 -5.73 5.89 13.06
CA ARG A 229 -5.73 6.03 14.52
C ARG A 229 -4.79 7.19 14.88
N THR A 230 -5.29 8.15 15.65
CA THR A 230 -4.47 9.22 16.23
C THR A 230 -3.44 8.63 17.21
N LEU A 231 -2.34 9.32 17.44
CA LEU A 231 -1.28 8.87 18.37
C LEU A 231 -1.83 8.59 19.78
N SER A 232 -2.81 9.38 20.24
CA SER A 232 -3.50 9.17 21.52
C SER A 232 -4.27 7.83 21.58
N LYS A 233 -4.88 7.41 20.48
CA LYS A 233 -5.55 6.10 20.38
C LYS A 233 -4.58 4.92 20.23
N ARG A 234 -3.33 5.16 19.76
CA ARG A 234 -2.29 4.12 19.71
C ARG A 234 -1.68 3.81 21.07
N ARG A 235 -1.76 4.76 22.00
CA ARG A 235 -1.23 4.61 23.37
C ARG A 235 -2.20 3.99 24.36
N THR A 236 -3.39 3.56 23.94
CA THR A 236 -4.21 2.70 24.80
C THR A 236 -3.39 1.45 25.11
N PRO A 237 -3.08 1.21 26.38
CA PRO A 237 -2.29 0.05 26.77
C PRO A 237 -2.98 -1.20 26.26
N PHE A 238 -2.19 -2.14 25.76
CA PHE A 238 -2.63 -3.45 25.24
C PHE A 238 -3.13 -4.37 26.37
N LYS A 239 -3.54 -3.81 27.49
CA LYS A 239 -4.20 -4.57 28.52
C LYS A 239 -5.55 -4.96 27.97
N VAL A 240 -5.70 -6.26 27.78
CA VAL A 240 -6.98 -6.90 27.54
C VAL A 240 -7.87 -6.46 28.69
N THR A 241 -8.70 -5.48 28.44
CA THR A 241 -9.79 -5.16 29.35
C THR A 241 -10.77 -6.30 29.16
N ASP A 242 -10.90 -7.14 30.16
CA ASP A 242 -11.95 -8.14 30.21
C ASP A 242 -13.25 -7.46 29.82
N LYS A 243 -13.90 -7.99 28.78
CA LYS A 243 -15.17 -7.46 28.26
C LYS A 243 -16.34 -7.65 29.22
N THR A 244 -16.10 -8.26 30.38
CA THR A 244 -17.06 -8.36 31.47
C THR A 244 -17.41 -6.95 31.92
N LYS A 245 -18.69 -6.62 31.90
CA LYS A 245 -19.19 -5.35 32.46
C LYS A 245 -18.66 -5.22 33.89
N LYS A 246 -17.90 -4.16 34.15
CA LYS A 246 -17.50 -3.86 35.53
C LYS A 246 -18.76 -3.76 36.36
N VAL A 247 -18.85 -4.61 37.37
CA VAL A 247 -19.95 -4.56 38.34
C VAL A 247 -19.89 -3.18 38.99
N TYR A 248 -21.01 -2.47 38.96
CA TYR A 248 -21.11 -1.19 39.64
C TYR A 248 -20.98 -1.40 41.16
N THR A 249 -19.90 -0.88 41.72
CA THR A 249 -19.70 -0.86 43.18
C THR A 249 -20.00 0.55 43.66
N PRO A 250 -20.97 0.74 44.59
CA PRO A 250 -21.31 2.08 45.10
C PRO A 250 -20.19 2.76 45.87
N PHE A 251 -19.19 2.01 46.29
CA PHE A 251 -18.02 2.53 46.99
C PHE A 251 -16.75 2.29 46.16
N PRO A 252 -15.82 3.25 46.11
CA PRO A 252 -14.54 3.00 45.50
C PRO A 252 -13.80 1.86 46.22
N PRO A 253 -13.07 0.98 45.51
CA PRO A 253 -12.26 -0.04 46.16
C PRO A 253 -11.27 0.62 47.13
N ALA A 254 -11.06 -0.03 48.26
CA ALA A 254 -10.09 0.43 49.25
C ALA A 254 -8.73 0.69 48.57
N PRO A 255 -8.03 1.79 48.92
CA PRO A 255 -6.72 2.07 48.35
C PRO A 255 -5.77 0.90 48.62
N GLU A 256 -4.96 0.56 47.61
CA GLU A 256 -3.94 -0.48 47.78
C GLU A 256 -2.99 -0.09 48.90
N LYS A 257 -2.74 -1.01 49.83
CA LYS A 257 -1.79 -0.78 50.93
C LYS A 257 -0.42 -0.39 50.40
N SER A 258 0.17 0.62 50.99
CA SER A 258 1.51 1.08 50.61
C SER A 258 2.55 -0.03 50.89
N LYS A 259 3.73 0.07 50.28
CA LYS A 259 4.81 -0.89 50.51
C LYS A 259 5.23 -0.91 51.98
N VAL A 260 5.16 0.24 52.65
CA VAL A 260 5.51 0.41 54.06
C VAL A 260 4.47 -0.30 54.93
N ASP A 261 3.17 -0.15 54.63
CA ASP A 261 2.11 -0.81 55.36
C ASP A 261 2.21 -2.34 55.29
N LYS A 262 2.55 -2.86 54.09
CA LYS A 262 2.82 -4.29 53.91
C LYS A 262 4.03 -4.78 54.71
N GLN A 263 5.08 -3.97 54.81
CA GLN A 263 6.25 -4.30 55.63
C GLN A 263 5.97 -4.21 57.13
N ILE A 264 5.07 -3.32 57.54
CA ILE A 264 4.61 -3.26 58.94
C ILE A 264 3.77 -4.47 59.30
N GLU A 265 2.85 -4.86 58.43
CA GLU A 265 2.00 -6.06 58.62
C GLU A 265 2.79 -7.38 58.64
N SER A 266 3.84 -7.49 57.76
CA SER A 266 4.71 -8.66 57.76
C SER A 266 5.75 -8.65 58.91
N GLY A 267 5.85 -7.57 59.66
CA GLY A 267 6.85 -7.41 60.70
C GLY A 267 8.28 -7.10 60.20
N GLU A 268 8.48 -7.08 58.89
CA GLU A 268 9.79 -6.81 58.28
C GLU A 268 10.29 -5.39 58.53
N TYR A 269 9.39 -4.45 58.78
CA TYR A 269 9.75 -3.07 59.08
C TYR A 269 10.64 -2.94 60.33
N PHE A 270 10.37 -3.77 61.34
CA PHE A 270 11.06 -3.74 62.63
C PHE A 270 12.35 -4.58 62.66
N LEU A 271 12.63 -5.34 61.61
CA LEU A 271 13.83 -6.16 61.54
C LEU A 271 15.06 -5.31 61.32
N SER A 272 16.19 -5.70 61.90
CA SER A 272 17.49 -5.07 61.63
C SER A 272 17.90 -5.28 60.20
N LYS A 273 18.78 -4.43 59.69
CA LYS A 273 19.25 -4.50 58.29
C LYS A 273 19.86 -5.87 57.96
N GLU A 274 20.65 -6.42 58.89
CA GLU A 274 21.28 -7.74 58.74
C GLU A 274 20.25 -8.87 58.67
N ALA A 275 19.18 -8.79 59.45
CA ALA A 275 18.11 -9.76 59.46
C ALA A 275 17.30 -9.71 58.12
N LYS A 276 17.06 -8.52 57.57
CA LYS A 276 16.42 -8.35 56.25
C LYS A 276 17.29 -8.93 55.13
N ASP A 277 18.59 -8.66 55.13
CA ASP A 277 19.53 -9.19 54.15
C ASP A 277 19.65 -10.73 54.25
N ARG A 278 19.54 -11.30 55.46
CA ARG A 278 19.52 -12.75 55.67
C ARG A 278 18.24 -13.40 55.11
N ALA A 279 17.10 -12.82 55.42
CA ALA A 279 15.81 -13.30 54.91
C ALA A 279 15.74 -13.22 53.40
N GLN A 280 16.23 -12.14 52.78
CA GLN A 280 16.31 -12.03 51.32
C GLN A 280 17.24 -13.09 50.67
N LYS A 281 18.38 -13.38 51.32
CA LYS A 281 19.28 -14.44 50.83
C LYS A 281 18.61 -15.82 50.92
N GLU A 282 17.91 -16.10 52.01
CA GLU A 282 17.15 -17.35 52.19
C GLU A 282 16.09 -17.50 51.10
N GLU A 283 15.29 -16.45 50.83
CA GLU A 283 14.28 -16.44 49.79
C GLU A 283 14.86 -16.70 48.37
N VAL A 284 16.02 -16.07 48.09
CA VAL A 284 16.73 -16.31 46.81
C VAL A 284 17.24 -17.74 46.73
N MET A 285 17.77 -18.31 47.80
CA MET A 285 18.24 -19.69 47.87
C MET A 285 17.10 -20.68 47.68
N GLU A 286 15.93 -20.45 48.31
CA GLU A 286 14.75 -21.28 48.10
C GLU A 286 14.24 -21.26 46.67
N LYS A 287 14.16 -20.05 46.06
CA LYS A 287 13.78 -19.91 44.67
C LYS A 287 14.77 -20.62 43.73
N GLN A 288 16.06 -20.61 44.04
CA GLN A 288 17.06 -21.35 43.30
C GLN A 288 16.92 -22.86 43.48
N ARG A 289 16.59 -23.33 44.69
CA ARG A 289 16.36 -24.76 44.98
C ARG A 289 15.16 -25.26 44.18
N LEU A 290 14.03 -24.56 44.24
CA LEU A 290 12.81 -24.90 43.48
C LEU A 290 13.10 -24.96 41.96
N LYS A 291 13.83 -23.98 41.41
CA LYS A 291 14.22 -24.01 40.01
C LYS A 291 15.13 -25.19 39.64
N ARG A 292 15.99 -25.62 40.55
CA ARG A 292 16.82 -26.83 40.34
C ARG A 292 15.97 -28.08 40.33
N GLU A 293 15.02 -28.19 41.25
CA GLU A 293 14.08 -29.33 41.33
C GLU A 293 13.19 -29.42 40.10
N GLU A 294 12.67 -28.28 39.62
CA GLU A 294 11.92 -28.23 38.37
C GLU A 294 12.77 -28.69 37.16
N LYS A 295 14.00 -28.19 37.06
CA LYS A 295 14.93 -28.64 36.00
C LYS A 295 15.29 -30.13 36.12
N MET A 296 15.43 -30.68 37.32
CA MET A 296 15.63 -32.10 37.50
C MET A 296 14.40 -32.91 37.06
N LYS A 297 13.20 -32.50 37.44
CA LYS A 297 11.92 -33.11 37.00
C LYS A 297 11.75 -33.01 35.46
N GLU A 298 12.18 -31.91 34.84
CA GLU A 298 12.19 -31.80 33.37
C GLU A 298 13.18 -32.77 32.71
N ARG A 299 14.35 -32.97 33.35
CA ARG A 299 15.34 -33.94 32.86
C ARG A 299 14.88 -35.39 33.04
N GLU A 300 14.25 -35.70 34.16
CA GLU A 300 13.64 -37.03 34.41
C GLU A 300 12.53 -37.35 33.40
N LYS A 301 11.73 -36.36 33.00
CA LYS A 301 10.74 -36.52 31.93
C LYS A 301 11.37 -36.81 30.57
N ALA A 302 12.59 -36.32 30.32
CA ALA A 302 13.33 -36.63 29.09
C ALA A 302 13.89 -38.06 29.04
N PHE A 303 14.01 -38.74 30.20
CA PHE A 303 14.45 -40.15 30.32
C PHE A 303 13.28 -41.17 30.17
N VAL A 304 12.03 -40.71 30.25
CA VAL A 304 10.88 -41.55 29.92
C VAL A 304 10.77 -41.62 28.41
N ALA A 305 10.82 -42.81 27.82
CA ALA A 305 10.70 -43.02 26.38
C ALA A 305 9.44 -42.30 25.87
N PRO A 306 9.54 -41.41 24.89
CA PRO A 306 8.37 -40.70 24.37
C PRO A 306 7.45 -41.74 23.74
N GLU A 307 6.19 -41.78 24.18
CA GLU A 307 5.12 -42.37 23.38
C GLU A 307 5.14 -41.72 22.02
N GLU A 308 5.00 -42.50 20.94
CA GLU A 308 5.09 -42.04 19.56
C GLU A 308 4.07 -40.87 19.34
N LEU A 309 4.57 -39.68 19.52
CA LEU A 309 3.80 -38.46 19.20
C LEU A 309 3.81 -38.30 17.69
N GLU A 310 2.63 -38.14 17.10
CA GLU A 310 2.46 -37.87 15.67
C GLU A 310 3.42 -36.76 15.18
N GLU A 311 3.97 -36.92 13.98
CA GLU A 311 4.98 -36.00 13.39
C GLU A 311 4.55 -34.52 13.44
N ALA A 312 3.25 -34.24 13.44
CA ALA A 312 2.69 -32.90 13.55
C ALA A 312 2.94 -32.22 14.90
N GLU A 313 3.04 -32.96 16.00
CA GLU A 313 3.36 -32.39 17.33
C GLU A 313 4.87 -32.15 17.50
N ARG A 314 5.70 -32.97 16.87
CA ARG A 314 7.16 -32.75 16.82
C ARG A 314 7.51 -31.44 16.09
N ALA A 315 6.87 -31.18 14.94
CA ALA A 315 7.04 -29.94 14.18
C ALA A 315 6.54 -28.68 14.92
N LYS A 316 5.50 -28.82 15.76
CA LYS A 316 4.99 -27.70 16.60
C LYS A 316 5.94 -27.39 17.76
N LYS A 317 6.56 -28.39 18.38
CA LYS A 317 7.54 -28.19 19.47
C LYS A 317 8.84 -27.55 18.95
N GLU A 318 9.37 -28.02 17.81
CA GLU A 318 10.55 -27.40 17.20
C GLU A 318 10.34 -25.94 16.79
N LYS A 319 9.17 -25.60 16.21
CA LYS A 319 8.84 -24.21 15.89
C LYS A 319 8.72 -23.32 17.13
N LYS A 320 8.20 -23.84 18.26
CA LYS A 320 8.13 -23.13 19.54
C LYS A 320 9.52 -22.86 20.12
N GLU A 321 10.39 -23.84 20.05
CA GLU A 321 11.75 -23.75 20.57
C GLU A 321 12.65 -22.80 19.74
N LYS A 322 12.57 -22.88 18.42
CA LYS A 322 13.23 -21.92 17.50
C LYS A 322 12.73 -20.47 17.72
N LYS A 323 11.45 -20.30 18.02
CA LYS A 323 10.88 -18.98 18.30
C LYS A 323 11.30 -18.44 19.68
N LYS A 324 11.55 -19.31 20.65
CA LYS A 324 12.05 -18.95 21.98
C LYS A 324 13.53 -18.55 21.92
N ARG A 325 14.38 -19.33 21.25
CA ARG A 325 15.80 -19.01 21.02
C ARG A 325 16.00 -17.70 20.25
N LYS A 326 15.12 -17.41 19.28
CA LYS A 326 15.17 -16.15 18.54
C LYS A 326 14.80 -14.94 19.42
N ARG A 327 13.86 -15.09 20.36
CA ARG A 327 13.50 -14.04 21.33
C ARG A 327 14.58 -13.82 22.40
N GLU A 328 15.27 -14.88 22.81
CA GLU A 328 16.39 -14.78 23.76
C GLU A 328 17.61 -14.11 23.12
N ALA A 329 17.91 -14.44 21.85
CA ALA A 329 18.98 -13.78 21.09
C ALA A 329 18.66 -12.28 20.79
N GLU A 330 17.39 -11.92 20.53
CA GLU A 330 16.98 -10.53 20.37
C GLU A 330 17.04 -9.73 21.72
N ALA A 331 16.78 -10.41 22.84
CA ALA A 331 16.87 -9.79 24.16
C ALA A 331 18.33 -9.60 24.61
N GLU A 332 19.24 -10.50 24.25
CA GLU A 332 20.67 -10.35 24.49
C GLU A 332 21.31 -9.27 23.61
N ALA A 333 20.88 -9.14 22.36
CA ALA A 333 21.31 -8.07 21.46
C ALA A 333 20.87 -6.68 21.97
N ASP A 334 19.63 -6.53 22.47
CA ASP A 334 19.13 -5.26 23.04
C ASP A 334 19.82 -4.89 24.38
N SER A 335 20.25 -5.89 25.15
CA SER A 335 21.00 -5.68 26.39
C SER A 335 22.45 -5.26 26.14
N SER A 336 23.08 -5.74 25.06
CA SER A 336 24.45 -5.35 24.68
C SER A 336 24.48 -3.95 24.09
N GLU A 337 23.47 -3.57 23.30
CA GLU A 337 23.34 -2.22 22.74
C GLU A 337 23.10 -1.15 23.83
N LYS A 338 22.37 -1.50 24.90
CA LYS A 338 22.18 -0.62 26.06
C LYS A 338 23.43 -0.46 26.91
N LYS A 339 24.31 -1.47 26.98
CA LYS A 339 25.60 -1.38 27.65
C LYS A 339 26.59 -0.52 26.87
N GLU A 340 26.58 -0.57 25.56
CA GLU A 340 27.45 0.27 24.72
C GLU A 340 27.02 1.74 24.73
N LYS A 341 25.70 2.01 24.70
CA LYS A 341 25.18 3.40 24.86
C LYS A 341 25.46 4.01 26.23
N LYS A 342 25.51 3.21 27.31
CA LYS A 342 25.91 3.66 28.65
C LYS A 342 27.40 3.95 28.73
N LYS A 343 28.26 3.18 28.06
CA LYS A 343 29.71 3.39 28.00
C LYS A 343 30.10 4.63 27.19
N LYS A 344 29.37 4.93 26.10
CA LYS A 344 29.57 6.16 25.32
C LYS A 344 29.09 7.42 26.05
N LYS A 345 28.07 7.32 26.90
CA LYS A 345 27.55 8.44 27.70
C LYS A 345 28.39 8.76 28.93
N SER A 346 29.18 7.81 29.44
CA SER A 346 30.15 8.04 30.51
C SER A 346 31.47 8.61 30.00
N LYS A 347 31.84 8.35 28.71
CA LYS A 347 33.04 8.93 28.11
C LYS A 347 32.85 10.39 27.69
N SER A 348 31.64 10.79 27.27
CA SER A 348 31.34 12.19 26.91
C SER A 348 31.12 13.11 28.12
N LYS A 349 31.06 12.56 29.36
CA LYS A 349 31.01 13.34 30.61
C LYS A 349 32.34 13.51 31.26
N ALA A 350 33.39 12.76 30.87
CA ALA A 350 34.74 12.89 31.35
C ALA A 350 35.56 13.94 30.57
N ASP A 351 35.16 14.23 29.33
CA ASP A 351 35.84 15.22 28.47
C ASP A 351 35.27 16.65 28.59
N SER A 352 34.29 16.89 29.47
CA SER A 352 33.70 18.22 29.71
C SER A 352 34.08 18.86 31.05
N ASP A 353 34.91 18.20 31.86
CA ASP A 353 35.37 18.71 33.13
C ASP A 353 36.88 19.09 33.12
N GLU A 354 37.53 19.14 31.94
CA GLU A 354 38.94 19.56 31.74
C GLU A 354 39.11 20.75 30.75
N GLU A 355 38.13 21.67 30.67
CA GLU A 355 38.36 23.01 30.08
C GLU A 355 37.82 24.11 30.96
#